data_b64cc9696bcdf72ea0a197a4a61498bf
#
_entry.id   b64cc9696bcdf72ea0a197a4a61498bf
#
_cell.length_a   1.000
_cell.length_b   1.000
_cell.length_c   1.000
_cell.angle_alpha   90.00
_cell.angle_beta   90.00
_cell.angle_gamma   90.00
#
_symmetry.space_group_name_H-M   'P 1'
#
loop_
_entity.id
_entity.type
_entity.pdbx_description
1 polymer ?
#
loop_
_entity_poly.entity_id
_entity_poly.type
_entity_poly.pdbx_seq_one_letter_code
_entity_poly.pdbx_strand_id
1 'polypeptide(L)'
;MPHPNQQIGSNPAPGGPGIVPRWTRGAKDAVGTAYAVSSRVWYTMASGVITEVYYPAIDTPQIRDLQFLVTDGETFFHDERRHMTTHLDCFGTFGLGFKVTNTDPDGRYAIEKVIIGDPHLSCLLVHTKLNVAPEWQGRLHLFVLCAPHLQIGGYHNNGLVMKERGRRFLMAYRDDAFLAIAATAHFCKASCGYVGVNDGWTDLAHNFEMNWEYDAALDGNIALTAEIDLSRGTEFTLGVGFGHSGHHAGATLFQSLSIPFDLALNNFVEQWQRTNKRLALRDKLDQRESSLFARSVNLLLAHEDKVYPGAMIASLSIPWGEDRSDDDLGGYHLVWTRDLVNAATALLAVGDTATPLRALIYLAITQREDGGFYQNFWIDGRPFWTGVQLDEVSFPIMLAWRLWKANALGNFDPYVTVVRACGYLIREGPATPQERWEEAAGYSPSTLASNIAALICAAEFIEAHGDKGSAEFVRAYADFLESHVEKWTVTNHGTLVPGIARHYIRINPANSAQGDRGDEDPNEGELVLANQRPGDRYRYPANQIVDPGFLELVRFGIRKAGDPLIEDSLKVVDAVLKVDTPKGPCWKRYNHDGYGQRDDGESFDNWGVGRPWPLL
;
A
#
# COMPACT_ATOMS: atom_id res chain seq x y z
N MET A 1 8.03 22.64 26.95
CA MET A 1 9.30 21.97 26.57
C MET A 1 10.20 23.01 25.93
N PRO A 2 11.50 23.10 26.25
CA PRO A 2 12.43 23.96 25.52
C PRO A 2 12.53 23.52 24.05
N HIS A 3 12.93 24.42 23.18
CA HIS A 3 13.17 24.12 21.78
C HIS A 3 14.16 22.95 21.65
N PRO A 4 14.02 21.96 20.73
CA PRO A 4 14.94 20.82 20.62
C PRO A 4 16.43 21.19 20.62
N ASN A 5 16.80 22.30 19.98
CA ASN A 5 18.17 22.83 19.96
C ASN A 5 18.70 23.29 21.31
N GLN A 6 17.89 23.35 22.37
CA GLN A 6 18.31 23.75 23.73
C GLN A 6 18.50 22.56 24.69
N GLN A 7 18.24 21.33 24.24
CA GLN A 7 18.35 20.11 25.04
C GLN A 7 19.20 19.01 24.36
N ILE A 8 20.14 19.37 23.50
CA ILE A 8 21.17 18.41 23.08
C ILE A 8 21.90 17.97 24.34
N GLY A 9 21.71 16.68 24.69
CA GLY A 9 22.34 16.08 25.86
C GLY A 9 23.86 16.18 25.82
N SER A 10 24.48 15.94 26.92
CA SER A 10 25.96 16.06 27.10
C SER A 10 26.75 14.92 26.42
N ASN A 11 26.06 13.88 25.88
CA ASN A 11 26.68 12.68 25.31
C ASN A 11 26.06 12.30 23.94
N PRO A 12 26.39 13.02 22.84
CA PRO A 12 25.91 12.66 21.51
C PRO A 12 26.60 11.41 20.96
N ALA A 13 25.89 10.60 20.17
CA ALA A 13 26.46 9.46 19.48
C ALA A 13 27.54 9.89 18.47
N PRO A 14 28.71 9.24 18.42
CA PRO A 14 29.72 9.46 17.40
C PRO A 14 29.40 8.69 16.10
N GLY A 15 30.04 9.04 14.97
CA GLY A 15 30.09 8.19 13.77
C GLY A 15 28.87 8.25 12.86
N GLY A 16 28.17 9.39 12.78
CA GLY A 16 27.14 9.60 11.77
C GLY A 16 27.67 9.46 10.33
N PRO A 17 26.79 9.30 9.33
CA PRO A 17 25.32 9.31 9.40
C PRO A 17 24.64 7.93 9.56
N GLY A 18 25.38 6.85 9.79
CA GLY A 18 24.86 5.48 9.78
C GLY A 18 24.95 4.83 8.39
N ILE A 19 24.48 3.59 8.28
CA ILE A 19 24.44 2.87 6.99
C ILE A 19 23.37 3.44 6.06
N VAL A 20 23.46 3.10 4.77
CA VAL A 20 22.44 3.49 3.78
C VAL A 20 21.06 3.00 4.22
N PRO A 21 20.07 3.92 4.35
CA PRO A 21 18.74 3.54 4.78
C PRO A 21 18.03 2.69 3.72
N ARG A 22 17.18 1.80 4.18
CA ARG A 22 16.33 0.97 3.34
C ARG A 22 14.98 0.78 4.01
N TRP A 23 13.93 0.62 3.22
CA TRP A 23 12.62 0.26 3.71
C TRP A 23 12.50 -1.24 3.98
N THR A 24 11.42 -1.66 4.63
CA THR A 24 11.11 -3.09 4.77
C THR A 24 10.51 -3.64 3.48
N ARG A 25 10.45 -4.97 3.34
CA ARG A 25 9.87 -5.61 2.16
C ARG A 25 8.39 -5.24 1.97
N GLY A 26 7.92 -5.21 0.73
CA GLY A 26 6.53 -4.90 0.38
C GLY A 26 5.50 -5.95 0.84
N ALA A 27 5.90 -7.19 1.12
CA ALA A 27 5.00 -8.23 1.63
C ALA A 27 4.61 -7.91 3.08
N LYS A 28 3.32 -7.63 3.32
CA LYS A 28 2.76 -7.31 4.64
C LYS A 28 1.80 -8.39 5.10
N ASP A 29 1.81 -8.65 6.40
CA ASP A 29 0.88 -9.59 7.05
C ASP A 29 -0.42 -8.88 7.48
N ALA A 30 -0.34 -7.59 7.79
CA ALA A 30 -1.47 -6.80 8.27
C ALA A 30 -1.32 -5.30 7.99
N VAL A 31 -2.48 -4.64 7.90
CA VAL A 31 -2.65 -3.18 7.83
C VAL A 31 -3.63 -2.75 8.90
N GLY A 32 -3.27 -1.77 9.72
CA GLY A 32 -4.11 -1.29 10.80
C GLY A 32 -4.27 0.23 10.83
N THR A 33 -5.45 0.67 11.29
CA THR A 33 -5.77 2.07 11.58
C THR A 33 -7.06 2.15 12.38
N ALA A 34 -7.28 3.22 13.16
CA ALA A 34 -8.59 3.55 13.70
C ALA A 34 -9.51 4.10 12.60
N TYR A 35 -10.82 3.98 12.77
CA TYR A 35 -11.78 4.49 11.76
C TYR A 35 -11.92 6.02 11.78
N ALA A 36 -11.82 6.64 12.95
CA ALA A 36 -12.05 8.07 13.08
C ALA A 36 -10.99 8.92 12.33
N VAL A 37 -11.45 9.95 11.64
CA VAL A 37 -10.60 10.90 10.88
C VAL A 37 -9.65 11.72 11.77
N SER A 38 -9.92 11.83 13.06
CA SER A 38 -9.04 12.51 14.01
C SER A 38 -7.80 11.69 14.37
N SER A 39 -7.85 10.37 14.22
CA SER A 39 -6.72 9.45 14.42
C SER A 39 -5.97 9.25 13.09
N ARG A 40 -5.01 10.11 12.82
CA ARG A 40 -4.29 10.16 11.54
C ARG A 40 -3.06 9.25 11.56
N VAL A 41 -3.23 7.99 12.00
CA VAL A 41 -2.16 7.00 12.04
C VAL A 41 -2.62 5.74 11.33
N TRP A 42 -1.79 5.24 10.41
CA TRP A 42 -1.89 3.92 9.82
C TRP A 42 -0.59 3.16 10.09
N TYR A 43 -0.66 1.86 10.15
CA TYR A 43 0.52 1.03 10.34
C TYR A 43 0.43 -0.26 9.55
N THR A 44 1.59 -0.81 9.20
CA THR A 44 1.72 -2.13 8.59
C THR A 44 2.47 -3.06 9.52
N MET A 45 2.35 -4.35 9.26
CA MET A 45 3.05 -5.38 10.02
C MET A 45 3.59 -6.45 9.09
N ALA A 46 4.76 -6.98 9.42
CA ALA A 46 5.35 -8.14 8.76
C ALA A 46 6.24 -8.91 9.74
N SER A 47 6.18 -10.24 9.70
CA SER A 47 7.04 -11.11 10.53
C SER A 47 7.00 -10.75 12.02
N GLY A 48 5.80 -10.47 12.53
CA GLY A 48 5.57 -10.20 13.96
C GLY A 48 5.96 -8.83 14.47
N VAL A 49 6.51 -7.93 13.61
CA VAL A 49 6.88 -6.58 13.99
C VAL A 49 6.00 -5.54 13.30
N ILE A 50 5.88 -4.35 13.91
CA ILE A 50 5.30 -3.20 13.24
C ILE A 50 6.36 -2.69 12.26
N THR A 51 5.97 -2.59 11.00
CA THR A 51 6.81 -2.05 9.95
C THR A 51 6.51 -0.57 9.77
N GLU A 52 6.06 -0.13 8.62
CA GLU A 52 5.82 1.30 8.41
C GLU A 52 4.68 1.83 9.28
N VAL A 53 4.85 3.06 9.78
CA VAL A 53 3.80 3.84 10.45
C VAL A 53 3.68 5.18 9.73
N TYR A 54 2.48 5.53 9.31
CA TYR A 54 2.18 6.72 8.50
C TYR A 54 1.53 7.81 9.34
N TYR A 55 1.91 9.06 9.10
CA TYR A 55 1.37 10.28 9.71
C TYR A 55 1.84 11.53 8.94
N PRO A 56 1.07 12.60 8.81
CA PRO A 56 -0.35 12.77 9.16
C PRO A 56 -1.29 12.26 8.06
N ALA A 57 -0.74 11.78 6.98
CA ALA A 57 -1.40 11.33 5.78
C ALA A 57 -0.94 9.93 5.40
N ILE A 58 -1.77 9.21 4.64
CA ILE A 58 -1.54 7.81 4.31
C ILE A 58 -0.38 7.59 3.34
N ASP A 59 0.06 8.62 2.63
CA ASP A 59 1.20 8.60 1.71
C ASP A 59 2.53 8.99 2.37
N THR A 60 2.54 9.28 3.68
CA THR A 60 3.71 9.82 4.38
C THR A 60 4.15 8.91 5.53
N PRO A 61 4.92 7.84 5.25
CA PRO A 61 5.50 6.99 6.28
C PRO A 61 6.57 7.74 7.09
N GLN A 62 6.61 7.47 8.40
CA GLN A 62 7.45 8.13 9.39
C GLN A 62 8.35 7.16 10.15
N ILE A 63 8.06 5.87 10.10
CA ILE A 63 8.82 4.82 10.79
C ILE A 63 9.09 3.70 9.79
N ARG A 64 10.30 3.14 9.81
CA ARG A 64 10.66 1.95 9.07
C ARG A 64 10.24 0.67 9.79
N ASP A 65 10.62 0.54 11.08
CA ASP A 65 10.17 -0.54 11.95
C ASP A 65 10.18 -0.15 13.43
N LEU A 66 9.33 -0.85 14.18
CA LEU A 66 9.22 -0.78 15.63
C LEU A 66 9.08 -2.21 16.16
N GLN A 67 10.03 -2.65 17.00
CA GLN A 67 10.09 -4.00 17.52
C GLN A 67 10.62 -4.06 18.95
N PHE A 68 10.47 -5.21 19.58
CA PHE A 68 11.13 -5.50 20.85
C PHE A 68 12.37 -6.36 20.66
N LEU A 69 13.35 -6.14 21.54
CA LEU A 69 14.58 -6.90 21.63
C LEU A 69 14.65 -7.53 23.02
N VAL A 70 15.13 -8.75 23.12
CA VAL A 70 15.23 -9.50 24.38
C VAL A 70 16.65 -10.04 24.57
N THR A 71 17.17 -9.92 25.80
CA THR A 71 18.45 -10.53 26.19
C THR A 71 18.40 -10.99 27.65
N ASP A 72 19.29 -11.89 28.04
CA ASP A 72 19.53 -12.23 29.46
C ASP A 72 20.76 -11.48 30.04
N GLY A 73 21.38 -10.60 29.24
CA GLY A 73 22.57 -9.85 29.64
C GLY A 73 23.90 -10.60 29.50
N GLU A 74 23.88 -11.91 29.16
CA GLU A 74 25.10 -12.74 29.19
C GLU A 74 25.25 -13.68 28.01
N THR A 75 24.16 -14.36 27.59
CA THR A 75 24.29 -15.54 26.71
C THR A 75 23.56 -15.44 25.39
N PHE A 76 22.51 -14.62 25.28
CA PHE A 76 21.76 -14.48 24.04
C PHE A 76 21.21 -13.06 23.84
N PHE A 77 20.98 -12.74 22.56
CA PHE A 77 20.27 -11.59 22.08
C PHE A 77 19.29 -11.99 20.99
N HIS A 78 18.04 -11.61 21.12
CA HIS A 78 16.98 -11.86 20.14
C HIS A 78 16.29 -10.57 19.71
N ASP A 79 16.10 -10.39 18.41
CA ASP A 79 15.10 -9.52 17.85
C ASP A 79 13.85 -10.32 17.44
N GLU A 80 12.68 -9.67 17.46
CA GLU A 80 11.41 -10.35 17.19
C GLU A 80 11.36 -10.95 15.78
N ARG A 81 11.91 -10.26 14.78
CA ARG A 81 11.80 -10.63 13.36
C ARG A 81 12.61 -11.88 13.00
N ARG A 82 13.81 -12.00 13.57
CA ARG A 82 14.79 -13.03 13.13
C ARG A 82 14.83 -14.27 14.02
N HIS A 83 14.46 -14.11 15.28
CA HIS A 83 14.73 -15.12 16.29
C HIS A 83 13.47 -15.75 16.88
N MET A 84 12.28 -15.22 16.57
CA MET A 84 11.03 -15.67 17.18
C MET A 84 10.06 -16.25 16.15
N THR A 85 9.21 -17.16 16.61
CA THR A 85 8.07 -17.67 15.82
C THR A 85 6.86 -16.79 16.07
N THR A 86 6.25 -16.30 14.98
CA THR A 86 5.12 -15.36 15.04
C THR A 86 3.79 -16.05 14.81
N HIS A 87 2.81 -15.71 15.63
CA HIS A 87 1.40 -15.98 15.40
C HIS A 87 0.63 -14.65 15.38
N LEU A 88 -0.16 -14.43 14.32
CA LEU A 88 -0.94 -13.20 14.10
C LEU A 88 -2.43 -13.52 14.05
N ASP A 89 -3.20 -12.88 14.93
CA ASP A 89 -4.66 -12.90 14.93
C ASP A 89 -5.22 -11.49 14.75
N CYS A 90 -6.35 -11.40 14.02
CA CYS A 90 -7.12 -10.18 14.01
C CYS A 90 -7.87 -10.00 15.32
N PHE A 91 -7.83 -8.82 15.90
CA PHE A 91 -8.59 -8.52 17.10
C PHE A 91 -10.06 -8.29 16.76
N GLY A 92 -10.89 -9.27 17.09
CA GLY A 92 -12.32 -9.23 16.78
C GLY A 92 -12.66 -9.43 15.29
N THR A 93 -13.95 -9.54 14.99
CA THR A 93 -14.44 -9.80 13.63
C THR A 93 -14.42 -8.55 12.74
N PHE A 94 -14.33 -7.34 13.31
CA PHE A 94 -14.73 -6.12 12.64
C PHE A 94 -13.75 -4.94 12.76
N GLY A 95 -12.51 -5.15 13.18
CA GLY A 95 -11.55 -4.07 13.33
C GLY A 95 -10.25 -4.33 12.57
N LEU A 96 -9.48 -3.28 12.34
CA LEU A 96 -8.10 -3.35 11.82
C LEU A 96 -7.09 -3.13 12.96
N GLY A 97 -7.33 -3.83 14.09
CA GLY A 97 -6.40 -4.04 15.18
C GLY A 97 -5.97 -5.50 15.24
N PHE A 98 -4.81 -5.80 15.80
CA PHE A 98 -4.21 -7.12 15.70
C PHE A 98 -3.65 -7.58 17.06
N LYS A 99 -3.76 -8.89 17.30
CA LYS A 99 -3.04 -9.58 18.37
C LYS A 99 -1.87 -10.34 17.73
N VAL A 100 -0.67 -10.10 18.25
CA VAL A 100 0.56 -10.77 17.82
C VAL A 100 1.17 -11.48 18.99
N THR A 101 1.58 -12.72 18.79
CA THR A 101 2.37 -13.48 19.76
C THR A 101 3.68 -13.90 19.10
N ASN A 102 4.79 -13.37 19.60
CA ASN A 102 6.13 -13.76 19.20
C ASN A 102 6.71 -14.66 20.29
N THR A 103 7.01 -15.90 19.93
CA THR A 103 7.46 -16.93 20.89
C THR A 103 8.92 -17.29 20.62
N ASP A 104 9.72 -17.29 21.68
CA ASP A 104 11.07 -17.81 21.65
C ASP A 104 11.05 -19.32 21.32
N PRO A 105 11.83 -19.79 20.33
CA PRO A 105 11.87 -21.21 19.94
C PRO A 105 12.22 -22.18 21.09
N ASP A 106 13.02 -21.73 22.06
CA ASP A 106 13.41 -22.52 23.22
C ASP A 106 12.42 -22.44 24.39
N GLY A 107 11.33 -21.67 24.21
CA GLY A 107 10.23 -21.58 25.18
C GLY A 107 10.56 -20.78 26.46
N ARG A 108 11.63 -19.98 26.46
CA ARG A 108 12.03 -19.13 27.61
C ARG A 108 11.01 -18.02 27.88
N TYR A 109 10.41 -17.45 26.82
CA TYR A 109 9.44 -16.37 26.89
C TYR A 109 8.55 -16.28 25.64
N ALA A 110 7.48 -15.51 25.78
CA ALA A 110 6.65 -15.07 24.66
C ALA A 110 6.24 -13.60 24.87
N ILE A 111 6.23 -12.82 23.80
CA ILE A 111 5.76 -11.43 23.76
C ILE A 111 4.36 -11.43 23.12
N GLU A 112 3.33 -11.13 23.89
CA GLU A 112 1.98 -10.89 23.39
C GLU A 112 1.79 -9.38 23.21
N LYS A 113 1.27 -8.97 22.05
CA LYS A 113 0.98 -7.57 21.72
C LYS A 113 -0.44 -7.44 21.20
N VAL A 114 -1.17 -6.42 21.68
CA VAL A 114 -2.41 -5.93 21.05
C VAL A 114 -2.12 -4.54 20.50
N ILE A 115 -2.28 -4.38 19.18
CA ILE A 115 -1.85 -3.19 18.44
C ILE A 115 -3.06 -2.52 17.83
N ILE A 116 -3.24 -1.23 18.12
CA ILE A 116 -4.30 -0.37 17.57
C ILE A 116 -3.78 1.05 17.32
N GLY A 117 -4.36 1.76 16.35
CA GLY A 117 -4.33 3.22 16.38
C GLY A 117 -5.22 3.73 17.51
N ASP A 118 -4.79 4.74 18.26
CA ASP A 118 -5.68 5.39 19.24
C ASP A 118 -6.96 5.87 18.53
N PRO A 119 -8.15 5.61 19.10
CA PRO A 119 -9.42 5.91 18.44
C PRO A 119 -9.67 7.41 18.17
N HIS A 120 -8.93 8.31 18.80
CA HIS A 120 -9.17 9.76 18.74
C HIS A 120 -7.93 10.60 18.49
N LEU A 121 -6.75 10.10 18.84
CA LEU A 121 -5.49 10.82 18.76
C LEU A 121 -4.55 10.20 17.72
N SER A 122 -3.63 10.99 17.20
CA SER A 122 -2.60 10.49 16.27
C SER A 122 -1.48 9.77 17.04
N CYS A 123 -1.83 8.63 17.65
CA CYS A 123 -0.96 7.80 18.44
C CYS A 123 -1.15 6.32 18.07
N LEU A 124 -0.05 5.59 17.96
CA LEU A 124 -0.04 4.13 17.88
C LEU A 124 0.08 3.58 19.29
N LEU A 125 -0.77 2.63 19.67
CA LEU A 125 -0.78 1.95 20.96
C LEU A 125 -0.43 0.47 20.80
N VAL A 126 0.55 0.00 21.57
CA VAL A 126 1.01 -1.39 21.61
C VAL A 126 0.92 -1.88 23.06
N HIS A 127 -0.18 -2.52 23.40
CA HIS A 127 -0.33 -3.15 24.71
C HIS A 127 0.43 -4.48 24.70
N THR A 128 1.42 -4.58 25.56
CA THR A 128 2.41 -5.66 25.55
C THR A 128 2.41 -6.40 26.86
N LYS A 129 2.47 -7.73 26.78
CA LYS A 129 2.68 -8.63 27.90
C LYS A 129 3.84 -9.58 27.60
N LEU A 130 4.86 -9.56 28.44
CA LEU A 130 5.97 -10.50 28.39
C LEU A 130 5.64 -11.69 29.31
N ASN A 131 5.34 -12.84 28.73
CA ASN A 131 5.17 -14.10 29.46
C ASN A 131 6.52 -14.78 29.58
N VAL A 132 7.00 -15.01 30.79
CA VAL A 132 8.34 -15.55 31.08
C VAL A 132 8.20 -16.90 31.76
N ALA A 133 8.94 -17.91 31.29
CA ALA A 133 9.01 -19.22 31.95
C ALA A 133 9.58 -19.06 33.38
N PRO A 134 9.13 -19.91 34.34
CA PRO A 134 9.48 -19.72 35.76
C PRO A 134 10.99 -19.62 36.04
N GLU A 135 11.81 -20.40 35.35
CA GLU A 135 13.27 -20.44 35.47
C GLU A 135 13.99 -19.20 34.91
N TRP A 136 13.28 -18.42 34.12
CA TRP A 136 13.81 -17.20 33.50
C TRP A 136 13.28 -15.91 34.13
N GLN A 137 12.40 -16.00 35.13
CA GLN A 137 11.86 -14.83 35.82
C GLN A 137 12.96 -14.00 36.46
N GLY A 138 12.90 -12.68 36.22
CA GLY A 138 13.89 -11.70 36.72
C GLY A 138 15.24 -11.74 36.02
N ARG A 139 15.41 -12.55 34.97
CA ARG A 139 16.67 -12.68 34.23
C ARG A 139 16.63 -12.02 32.85
N LEU A 140 15.45 -11.68 32.34
CA LEU A 140 15.28 -11.14 31.01
C LEU A 140 15.19 -9.61 31.04
N HIS A 141 15.84 -9.00 30.06
CA HIS A 141 15.78 -7.58 29.76
C HIS A 141 15.03 -7.37 28.45
N LEU A 142 14.07 -6.45 28.45
CA LEU A 142 13.23 -6.14 27.29
C LEU A 142 13.50 -4.70 26.83
N PHE A 143 13.81 -4.54 25.55
CA PHE A 143 14.05 -3.24 24.94
C PHE A 143 13.05 -2.97 23.84
N VAL A 144 12.64 -1.72 23.66
CA VAL A 144 11.98 -1.25 22.44
C VAL A 144 13.04 -0.65 21.52
N LEU A 145 12.96 -0.96 20.23
CA LEU A 145 13.75 -0.37 19.14
C LEU A 145 12.80 0.27 18.15
N CYS A 146 13.06 1.52 17.77
CA CYS A 146 12.35 2.21 16.69
C CYS A 146 13.37 2.83 15.72
N ALA A 147 13.20 2.57 14.43
CA ALA A 147 13.95 3.19 13.35
C ALA A 147 13.08 4.26 12.65
N PRO A 148 13.20 5.55 13.00
CA PRO A 148 12.45 6.61 12.33
C PRO A 148 12.98 6.83 10.92
N HIS A 149 12.05 7.00 9.97
CA HIS A 149 12.28 7.41 8.59
C HIS A 149 11.32 8.56 8.28
N LEU A 150 11.50 9.65 9.03
CA LEU A 150 10.59 10.80 8.97
C LEU A 150 10.61 11.47 7.59
N GLN A 151 9.45 11.97 7.16
CA GLN A 151 9.29 12.60 5.83
C GLN A 151 9.78 11.69 4.68
N ILE A 152 9.42 10.41 4.76
CA ILE A 152 9.74 9.38 3.75
C ILE A 152 11.26 9.18 3.57
N GLY A 153 12.08 9.47 4.58
CA GLY A 153 13.54 9.35 4.42
C GLY A 153 14.25 8.84 5.66
N GLY A 154 15.21 7.94 5.46
CA GLY A 154 16.02 7.39 6.54
C GLY A 154 17.20 8.26 6.92
N TYR A 155 17.73 9.11 6.04
CA TYR A 155 18.72 10.13 6.37
C TYR A 155 18.07 11.40 6.94
N HIS A 156 18.89 12.27 7.53
CA HIS A 156 18.49 13.56 8.10
C HIS A 156 17.52 13.48 9.27
N ASN A 157 17.38 12.31 9.90
CA ASN A 157 16.63 12.19 11.14
C ASN A 157 17.47 12.59 12.34
N ASN A 158 16.80 13.14 13.35
CA ASN A 158 17.40 13.54 14.61
C ASN A 158 16.71 12.79 15.75
N GLY A 159 17.48 12.15 16.62
CA GLY A 159 16.98 11.40 17.77
C GLY A 159 17.46 12.01 19.08
N LEU A 160 16.59 12.05 20.06
CA LEU A 160 16.87 12.60 21.40
C LEU A 160 16.30 11.69 22.49
N VAL A 161 17.09 11.48 23.55
CA VAL A 161 16.59 10.97 24.83
C VAL A 161 16.10 12.14 25.66
N MET A 162 14.80 12.23 25.86
CA MET A 162 14.15 13.30 26.60
C MET A 162 13.90 12.89 28.04
N LYS A 163 13.92 13.87 28.95
CA LYS A 163 13.59 13.65 30.36
C LYS A 163 12.63 14.74 30.85
N GLU A 164 11.44 14.34 31.24
CA GLU A 164 10.42 15.23 31.78
C GLU A 164 9.88 14.69 33.10
N ARG A 165 9.94 15.50 34.14
CA ARG A 165 9.48 15.16 35.51
C ARG A 165 9.97 13.80 36.01
N GLY A 166 11.22 13.45 35.71
CA GLY A 166 11.85 12.19 36.10
C GLY A 166 11.52 10.97 35.22
N ARG A 167 10.70 11.12 34.19
CA ARG A 167 10.45 10.07 33.20
C ARG A 167 11.30 10.27 31.96
N ARG A 168 11.94 9.21 31.49
CA ARG A 168 12.61 9.20 30.18
C ARG A 168 11.60 8.86 29.11
N PHE A 169 11.72 9.48 27.93
CA PHE A 169 11.02 9.13 26.71
C PHE A 169 11.92 9.44 25.52
N LEU A 170 11.65 8.79 24.39
CA LEU A 170 12.41 8.96 23.15
C LEU A 170 11.68 9.95 22.24
N MET A 171 12.43 10.75 21.50
CA MET A 171 11.89 11.66 20.50
C MET A 171 12.72 11.58 19.23
N ALA A 172 12.08 11.57 18.06
CA ALA A 172 12.74 11.85 16.80
C ALA A 172 12.05 13.00 16.08
N TYR A 173 12.83 13.73 15.27
CA TYR A 173 12.29 14.80 14.44
C TYR A 173 13.10 14.98 13.15
N ARG A 174 12.41 15.44 12.12
CA ARG A 174 12.96 15.97 10.88
C ARG A 174 12.00 17.04 10.38
N ASP A 175 12.51 18.24 10.13
CA ASP A 175 11.71 19.40 9.74
C ASP A 175 10.53 19.64 10.71
N ASP A 176 9.30 19.54 10.24
CA ASP A 176 8.06 19.68 11.02
C ASP A 176 7.41 18.34 11.41
N ALA A 177 8.06 17.22 11.16
CA ALA A 177 7.60 15.90 11.58
C ALA A 177 8.30 15.50 12.89
N PHE A 178 7.48 15.18 13.90
CA PHE A 178 7.94 14.76 15.22
C PHE A 178 7.22 13.48 15.64
N LEU A 179 7.98 12.56 16.26
CA LEU A 179 7.42 11.44 17.00
C LEU A 179 7.99 11.41 18.41
N ALA A 180 7.19 10.92 19.35
CA ALA A 180 7.59 10.71 20.74
C ALA A 180 7.17 9.30 21.18
N ILE A 181 8.04 8.57 21.92
CA ILE A 181 7.82 7.20 22.37
C ILE A 181 7.99 7.12 23.88
N ALA A 182 6.99 6.59 24.56
CA ALA A 182 7.05 6.22 25.98
C ALA A 182 6.17 4.99 26.26
N ALA A 183 6.35 4.41 27.43
CA ALA A 183 5.47 3.33 27.89
C ALA A 183 4.82 3.70 29.24
N THR A 184 3.76 3.00 29.63
CA THR A 184 3.21 3.08 31.00
C THR A 184 4.22 2.58 32.03
N ALA A 185 5.09 1.62 31.68
CA ALA A 185 6.32 1.29 32.39
C ALA A 185 7.40 2.36 32.17
N HIS A 186 8.36 2.49 33.09
CA HIS A 186 9.48 3.41 32.94
C HIS A 186 10.53 2.87 31.96
N PHE A 187 11.34 3.76 31.36
CA PHE A 187 12.57 3.40 30.68
C PHE A 187 13.74 3.47 31.63
N CYS A 188 14.42 2.33 31.90
CA CYS A 188 15.59 2.26 32.77
C CYS A 188 16.81 2.85 32.10
N LYS A 189 17.10 2.42 30.86
CA LYS A 189 18.14 2.91 29.97
C LYS A 189 17.53 3.42 28.68
N ALA A 190 18.21 4.33 28.01
CA ALA A 190 17.77 4.83 26.71
C ALA A 190 18.95 5.37 25.90
N SER A 191 18.95 5.14 24.60
CA SER A 191 20.00 5.56 23.68
C SER A 191 19.46 5.95 22.33
N CYS A 192 20.10 6.92 21.68
CA CYS A 192 19.91 7.25 20.27
C CYS A 192 21.24 7.01 19.56
N GLY A 193 21.28 6.09 18.59
CA GLY A 193 22.51 5.75 17.86
C GLY A 193 22.29 5.73 16.35
N TYR A 194 23.37 5.67 15.60
CA TYR A 194 23.37 5.53 14.15
C TYR A 194 23.25 4.07 13.74
N VAL A 195 22.30 3.76 12.87
CA VAL A 195 21.99 2.39 12.43
C VAL A 195 23.23 1.71 11.86
N GLY A 196 23.51 0.50 12.35
CA GLY A 196 24.65 -0.34 11.95
C GLY A 196 26.01 0.16 12.42
N VAL A 197 26.07 1.20 13.25
CA VAL A 197 27.32 1.76 13.81
C VAL A 197 27.33 1.64 15.33
N ASN A 198 26.37 2.28 16.01
CA ASN A 198 26.30 2.35 17.46
C ASN A 198 24.86 2.48 17.99
N ASP A 199 23.89 2.02 17.21
CA ASP A 199 22.51 1.88 17.65
C ASP A 199 22.36 0.74 18.68
N GLY A 200 21.23 0.73 19.39
CA GLY A 200 21.00 -0.25 20.44
C GLY A 200 20.90 -1.69 19.96
N TRP A 201 20.52 -1.96 18.70
CA TRP A 201 20.58 -3.30 18.14
C TRP A 201 22.02 -3.78 18.01
N THR A 202 22.90 -2.91 17.49
CA THR A 202 24.34 -3.19 17.34
C THR A 202 25.00 -3.42 18.69
N ASP A 203 24.68 -2.58 19.70
CA ASP A 203 25.20 -2.73 21.06
C ASP A 203 24.79 -4.07 21.69
N LEU A 204 23.49 -4.36 21.70
CA LEU A 204 22.95 -5.59 22.30
C LEU A 204 23.41 -6.86 21.56
N ALA A 205 23.57 -6.79 20.26
CA ALA A 205 24.07 -7.94 19.47
C ALA A 205 25.54 -8.28 19.78
N HIS A 206 26.33 -7.30 20.21
CA HIS A 206 27.74 -7.50 20.58
C HIS A 206 27.95 -7.77 22.06
N ASN A 207 27.20 -7.08 22.92
CA ASN A 207 27.49 -7.01 24.36
C ASN A 207 26.42 -7.72 25.22
N PHE A 208 25.28 -8.12 24.64
CA PHE A 208 24.09 -8.63 25.35
C PHE A 208 23.47 -7.66 26.35
N GLU A 209 24.12 -6.54 26.63
CA GLU A 209 23.68 -5.46 27.48
C GLU A 209 23.72 -4.11 26.73
N MET A 210 22.87 -3.14 27.13
CA MET A 210 23.00 -1.77 26.66
C MET A 210 24.14 -1.06 27.41
N ASN A 211 25.31 -0.99 26.77
CA ASN A 211 26.51 -0.29 27.29
C ASN A 211 26.65 1.11 26.69
N TRP A 212 26.04 1.37 25.54
CA TRP A 212 26.12 2.64 24.84
C TRP A 212 24.85 3.46 25.08
N GLU A 213 24.92 4.42 26.01
CA GLU A 213 23.82 5.34 26.27
C GLU A 213 24.16 6.72 25.70
N TYR A 214 23.66 7.05 24.53
CA TYR A 214 23.81 8.36 23.90
C TYR A 214 22.50 9.15 24.00
N ASP A 215 22.62 10.42 24.42
CA ASP A 215 21.47 11.32 24.58
C ASP A 215 20.92 11.83 23.27
N ALA A 216 21.72 11.83 22.19
CA ALA A 216 21.35 12.32 20.89
C ALA A 216 22.10 11.62 19.75
N ALA A 217 21.43 11.44 18.62
CA ALA A 217 22.03 11.16 17.31
C ALA A 217 21.39 12.12 16.29
N LEU A 218 22.21 12.90 15.58
CA LEU A 218 21.75 14.00 14.76
C LEU A 218 22.11 13.80 13.29
N ASP A 219 21.20 14.21 12.40
CA ASP A 219 21.42 14.28 10.96
C ASP A 219 21.87 12.94 10.35
N GLY A 220 21.08 11.87 10.56
CA GLY A 220 21.48 10.55 10.07
C GLY A 220 20.34 9.53 9.96
N ASN A 221 20.74 8.32 9.57
CA ASN A 221 19.94 7.11 9.70
C ASN A 221 20.13 6.61 11.15
N ILE A 222 19.13 6.79 11.97
CA ILE A 222 19.20 6.61 13.41
C ILE A 222 18.25 5.56 13.92
N ALA A 223 18.52 5.01 15.10
CA ALA A 223 17.57 4.21 15.87
C ALA A 223 17.47 4.71 17.31
N LEU A 224 16.26 4.66 17.82
CA LEU A 224 15.89 4.97 19.19
C LEU A 224 15.71 3.67 19.96
N THR A 225 16.38 3.49 21.09
CA THR A 225 16.31 2.26 21.88
C THR A 225 16.10 2.60 23.36
N ALA A 226 15.23 1.85 24.04
CA ALA A 226 15.05 1.99 25.49
C ALA A 226 14.73 0.67 26.16
N GLU A 227 15.30 0.45 27.35
CA GLU A 227 15.01 -0.69 28.22
C GLU A 227 13.74 -0.43 29.03
N ILE A 228 12.83 -1.37 29.04
CA ILE A 228 11.56 -1.35 29.79
C ILE A 228 11.81 -1.83 31.23
N ASP A 229 11.39 -1.05 32.23
CA ASP A 229 11.41 -1.45 33.63
C ASP A 229 10.33 -2.53 33.91
N LEU A 230 10.78 -3.77 34.01
CA LEU A 230 9.93 -4.92 34.32
C LEU A 230 9.80 -5.18 35.84
N SER A 231 10.40 -4.37 36.69
CA SER A 231 10.38 -4.58 38.16
C SER A 231 9.00 -4.46 38.79
N ARG A 232 8.07 -3.75 38.12
CA ARG A 232 6.68 -3.54 38.57
C ARG A 232 5.66 -4.43 37.86
N GLY A 233 6.11 -5.28 36.96
CA GLY A 233 5.25 -6.16 36.17
C GLY A 233 5.72 -6.28 34.71
N THR A 234 5.23 -7.30 34.05
CA THR A 234 5.60 -7.63 32.65
C THR A 234 4.54 -7.19 31.64
N GLU A 235 3.54 -6.42 32.09
CA GLU A 235 2.44 -5.92 31.25
C GLU A 235 2.42 -4.38 31.24
N PHE A 236 2.42 -3.78 30.05
CA PHE A 236 2.47 -2.34 29.86
C PHE A 236 1.91 -1.95 28.49
N THR A 237 1.64 -0.66 28.30
CA THR A 237 1.29 -0.09 26.99
C THR A 237 2.42 0.83 26.51
N LEU A 238 2.97 0.55 25.33
CA LEU A 238 3.85 1.45 24.60
C LEU A 238 3.00 2.35 23.71
N GLY A 239 3.31 3.65 23.70
CA GLY A 239 2.69 4.62 22.80
C GLY A 239 3.73 5.25 21.87
N VAL A 240 3.33 5.54 20.63
CA VAL A 240 4.07 6.36 19.68
C VAL A 240 3.15 7.48 19.23
N GLY A 241 3.37 8.67 19.77
CA GLY A 241 2.59 9.88 19.47
C GLY A 241 3.27 10.73 18.41
N PHE A 242 2.48 11.25 17.48
CA PHE A 242 2.95 12.08 16.37
C PHE A 242 2.46 13.53 16.49
N GLY A 243 3.20 14.48 15.90
CA GLY A 243 2.85 15.88 15.86
C GLY A 243 3.78 16.73 15.00
N HIS A 244 3.40 18.00 14.78
CA HIS A 244 4.20 18.98 14.03
C HIS A 244 5.18 19.77 14.91
N SER A 245 5.35 19.37 16.15
CA SER A 245 6.34 19.87 17.08
C SER A 245 6.56 18.87 18.21
N GLY A 246 7.69 18.97 18.92
CA GLY A 246 7.97 18.11 20.08
C GLY A 246 6.92 18.22 21.18
N HIS A 247 6.33 19.41 21.40
CA HIS A 247 5.20 19.60 22.33
C HIS A 247 3.95 18.88 21.88
N HIS A 248 3.63 18.96 20.59
CA HIS A 248 2.44 18.30 20.03
C HIS A 248 2.60 16.79 20.10
N ALA A 249 3.71 16.22 19.62
CA ALA A 249 3.96 14.78 19.69
C ALA A 249 3.95 14.27 21.15
N GLY A 250 4.61 14.99 22.07
CA GLY A 250 4.60 14.66 23.50
C GLY A 250 3.22 14.76 24.14
N ALA A 251 2.44 15.81 23.84
CA ALA A 251 1.08 15.95 24.35
C ALA A 251 0.16 14.81 23.83
N THR A 252 0.21 14.52 22.54
CA THR A 252 -0.52 13.40 21.92
C THR A 252 -0.19 12.07 22.61
N LEU A 253 1.10 11.78 22.79
CA LEU A 253 1.59 10.58 23.45
C LEU A 253 1.05 10.44 24.88
N PHE A 254 1.29 11.45 25.73
CA PHE A 254 0.93 11.35 27.14
C PHE A 254 -0.57 11.42 27.38
N GLN A 255 -1.34 12.12 26.54
CA GLN A 255 -2.80 12.07 26.59
C GLN A 255 -3.31 10.67 26.26
N SER A 256 -2.81 10.04 25.19
CA SER A 256 -3.17 8.69 24.81
C SER A 256 -2.82 7.66 25.90
N LEU A 257 -1.59 7.71 26.44
CA LEU A 257 -1.17 6.81 27.53
C LEU A 257 -1.87 7.04 28.87
N SER A 258 -2.53 8.19 29.07
CA SER A 258 -3.31 8.47 30.28
C SER A 258 -4.65 7.75 30.31
N ILE A 259 -5.11 7.24 29.16
CA ILE A 259 -6.35 6.49 29.02
C ILE A 259 -6.03 5.00 29.22
N PRO A 260 -6.79 4.28 30.08
CA PRO A 260 -6.64 2.83 30.20
C PRO A 260 -6.78 2.15 28.82
N PHE A 261 -5.87 1.22 28.52
CA PHE A 261 -5.83 0.57 27.19
C PHE A 261 -7.16 -0.11 26.82
N ASP A 262 -7.80 -0.80 27.78
CA ASP A 262 -9.09 -1.47 27.55
C ASP A 262 -10.18 -0.48 27.11
N LEU A 263 -10.17 0.75 27.62
CA LEU A 263 -11.12 1.78 27.22
C LEU A 263 -10.83 2.25 25.78
N ALA A 264 -9.56 2.47 25.45
CA ALA A 264 -9.15 2.83 24.09
C ALA A 264 -9.51 1.71 23.09
N LEU A 265 -9.26 0.45 23.47
CA LEU A 265 -9.59 -0.74 22.68
C LEU A 265 -11.11 -0.87 22.44
N ASN A 266 -11.93 -0.69 23.48
CA ASN A 266 -13.38 -0.74 23.34
C ASN A 266 -13.91 0.34 22.38
N ASN A 267 -13.41 1.57 22.49
CA ASN A 267 -13.77 2.66 21.59
C ASN A 267 -13.32 2.37 20.15
N PHE A 268 -12.13 1.82 19.96
CA PHE A 268 -11.62 1.39 18.66
C PHE A 268 -12.52 0.33 18.01
N VAL A 269 -12.86 -0.70 18.74
CA VAL A 269 -13.74 -1.79 18.26
C VAL A 269 -15.14 -1.25 17.92
N GLU A 270 -15.69 -0.38 18.77
CA GLU A 270 -17.02 0.21 18.54
C GLU A 270 -17.09 1.05 17.25
N GLN A 271 -16.06 1.83 16.95
CA GLN A 271 -15.99 2.61 15.70
C GLN A 271 -16.12 1.71 14.47
N TRP A 272 -15.35 0.63 14.41
CA TRP A 272 -15.37 -0.33 13.29
C TRP A 272 -16.70 -1.11 13.25
N GLN A 273 -17.25 -1.51 14.39
CA GLN A 273 -18.52 -2.20 14.45
C GLN A 273 -19.67 -1.34 13.93
N ARG A 274 -19.71 -0.05 14.27
CA ARG A 274 -20.73 0.90 13.78
C ARG A 274 -20.66 1.02 12.27
N THR A 275 -19.46 1.10 11.72
CA THR A 275 -19.24 1.17 10.27
C THR A 275 -19.73 -0.09 9.57
N ASN A 276 -19.35 -1.26 10.08
CA ASN A 276 -19.72 -2.54 9.49
C ASN A 276 -21.22 -2.85 9.56
N LYS A 277 -21.97 -2.28 10.51
CA LYS A 277 -23.45 -2.43 10.58
C LYS A 277 -24.18 -1.81 9.38
N ARG A 278 -23.55 -0.92 8.62
CA ARG A 278 -24.14 -0.27 7.44
C ARG A 278 -24.05 -1.12 6.17
N LEU A 279 -23.32 -2.23 6.17
CA LEU A 279 -23.08 -3.04 4.98
C LEU A 279 -24.23 -4.00 4.72
N ALA A 280 -24.91 -3.85 3.58
CA ALA A 280 -26.19 -4.48 3.25
C ALA A 280 -26.16 -5.99 2.94
N LEU A 281 -24.98 -6.58 2.72
CA LEU A 281 -24.86 -7.98 2.23
C LEU A 281 -24.59 -9.03 3.32
N ARG A 282 -24.51 -8.65 4.58
CA ARG A 282 -24.06 -9.48 5.69
C ARG A 282 -24.92 -10.69 5.96
N ASP A 283 -26.22 -10.57 5.78
CA ASP A 283 -27.19 -11.58 6.20
C ASP A 283 -27.24 -12.82 5.26
N LYS A 284 -26.48 -12.79 4.18
CA LYS A 284 -26.45 -13.85 3.15
C LYS A 284 -25.18 -14.71 3.18
N LEU A 285 -24.20 -14.37 4.00
CA LEU A 285 -22.90 -15.03 4.06
C LEU A 285 -22.81 -15.91 5.32
N ASP A 286 -22.08 -17.02 5.24
CA ASP A 286 -21.75 -17.80 6.43
C ASP A 286 -20.81 -17.01 7.37
N GLN A 287 -20.55 -17.54 8.56
CA GLN A 287 -19.77 -16.81 9.58
C GLN A 287 -18.31 -16.54 9.13
N ARG A 288 -17.70 -17.45 8.39
CA ARG A 288 -16.32 -17.31 7.87
C ARG A 288 -16.28 -16.33 6.71
N GLU A 289 -17.20 -16.47 5.77
CA GLU A 289 -17.35 -15.56 4.63
C GLU A 289 -17.67 -14.14 5.08
N SER A 290 -18.57 -13.99 6.05
CA SER A 290 -18.89 -12.70 6.68
C SER A 290 -17.66 -12.03 7.30
N SER A 291 -16.77 -12.80 7.92
CA SER A 291 -15.54 -12.29 8.53
C SER A 291 -14.54 -11.81 7.48
N LEU A 292 -14.28 -12.61 6.42
CA LEU A 292 -13.38 -12.24 5.32
C LEU A 292 -13.91 -11.04 4.54
N PHE A 293 -15.20 -11.04 4.26
CA PHE A 293 -15.89 -9.92 3.61
C PHE A 293 -15.73 -8.61 4.40
N ALA A 294 -16.04 -8.63 5.70
CA ALA A 294 -15.91 -7.44 6.54
C ALA A 294 -14.46 -6.92 6.60
N ARG A 295 -13.48 -7.82 6.67
CA ARG A 295 -12.05 -7.44 6.65
C ARG A 295 -11.65 -6.82 5.32
N SER A 296 -12.08 -7.39 4.20
CA SER A 296 -11.80 -6.84 2.86
C SER A 296 -12.38 -5.43 2.72
N VAL A 297 -13.62 -5.21 3.15
CA VAL A 297 -14.24 -3.88 3.13
C VAL A 297 -13.51 -2.91 4.06
N ASN A 298 -13.13 -3.33 5.26
CA ASN A 298 -12.38 -2.48 6.19
C ASN A 298 -11.00 -2.11 5.63
N LEU A 299 -10.33 -3.04 4.93
CA LEU A 299 -9.07 -2.76 4.25
C LEU A 299 -9.25 -1.71 3.15
N LEU A 300 -10.29 -1.82 2.32
CA LEU A 300 -10.59 -0.79 1.31
C LEU A 300 -10.84 0.57 1.95
N LEU A 301 -11.65 0.63 3.02
CA LEU A 301 -11.91 1.86 3.77
C LEU A 301 -10.64 2.45 4.41
N ALA A 302 -9.72 1.59 4.86
CA ALA A 302 -8.45 2.01 5.46
C ALA A 302 -7.49 2.66 4.47
N HIS A 303 -7.67 2.46 3.17
CA HIS A 303 -6.84 3.06 2.13
C HIS A 303 -7.33 4.45 1.69
N GLU A 304 -8.45 4.95 2.25
CA GLU A 304 -8.86 6.34 2.12
C GLU A 304 -8.07 7.22 3.10
N ASP A 305 -7.51 8.33 2.61
CA ASP A 305 -6.83 9.32 3.45
C ASP A 305 -7.80 10.10 4.33
N LYS A 306 -7.32 10.53 5.50
CA LYS A 306 -8.12 11.26 6.50
C LYS A 306 -7.97 12.78 6.43
N VAL A 307 -7.00 13.26 5.66
CA VAL A 307 -6.75 14.70 5.40
C VAL A 307 -7.34 15.11 4.06
N TYR A 308 -7.22 14.23 3.05
CA TYR A 308 -7.74 14.42 1.70
C TYR A 308 -8.87 13.41 1.42
N PRO A 309 -10.12 13.70 1.87
CA PRO A 309 -11.24 12.77 1.71
C PRO A 309 -11.46 12.38 0.25
N GLY A 310 -11.58 11.09 0.00
CA GLY A 310 -11.72 10.53 -1.35
C GLY A 310 -10.40 10.14 -2.02
N ALA A 311 -9.26 10.62 -1.54
CA ALA A 311 -7.97 10.10 -1.98
C ALA A 311 -7.77 8.69 -1.44
N MET A 312 -7.63 7.71 -2.33
CA MET A 312 -7.37 6.32 -1.98
C MET A 312 -6.08 5.88 -2.66
N ILE A 313 -5.11 5.45 -1.85
CA ILE A 313 -3.83 4.94 -2.36
C ILE A 313 -3.95 3.50 -2.86
N ALA A 314 -3.02 3.08 -3.72
CA ALA A 314 -3.02 1.73 -4.25
C ALA A 314 -2.67 0.68 -3.18
N SER A 315 -1.68 0.94 -2.33
CA SER A 315 -1.29 0.05 -1.24
C SER A 315 -0.45 0.77 -0.19
N LEU A 316 -0.49 0.27 1.04
CA LEU A 316 0.43 0.68 2.11
C LEU A 316 1.82 0.00 2.04
N SER A 317 2.12 -0.72 0.97
CA SER A 317 3.49 -1.20 0.69
C SER A 317 4.40 -0.04 0.30
N ILE A 318 5.57 0.01 0.91
CA ILE A 318 6.50 1.11 0.73
C ILE A 318 7.74 0.69 0.00
N PRO A 319 8.36 1.76 -0.52
CA PRO A 319 8.83 1.94 -1.90
C PRO A 319 9.27 0.61 -2.36
N TRP A 320 9.12 0.02 -3.28
CA TRP A 320 9.59 -1.22 -3.93
C TRP A 320 10.38 -2.22 -3.02
N GLY A 321 10.24 -2.14 -1.67
CA GLY A 321 10.85 -3.05 -0.71
C GLY A 321 12.25 -2.67 -0.22
N GLU A 322 13.05 -3.67 0.12
CA GLU A 322 14.35 -3.51 0.79
C GLU A 322 15.45 -2.89 -0.11
N ASP A 323 15.30 -2.94 -1.41
CA ASP A 323 16.32 -2.53 -2.37
C ASP A 323 16.31 -1.02 -2.67
N ARG A 324 15.33 -0.27 -2.15
CA ARG A 324 15.19 1.17 -2.36
C ARG A 324 15.68 1.97 -1.17
N SER A 325 16.40 3.03 -1.46
CA SER A 325 16.89 4.04 -0.53
C SER A 325 16.10 5.34 -0.67
N ASP A 326 16.56 6.40 0.00
CA ASP A 326 15.98 7.74 -0.07
C ASP A 326 16.03 8.40 -1.48
N ASP A 327 16.71 7.77 -2.44
CA ASP A 327 16.75 8.26 -3.83
C ASP A 327 15.44 8.04 -4.59
N ASP A 328 14.58 7.15 -4.09
CA ASP A 328 13.27 6.88 -4.68
C ASP A 328 12.19 6.89 -3.58
N LEU A 329 11.50 8.01 -3.47
CA LEU A 329 10.43 8.23 -2.48
C LEU A 329 9.08 7.65 -2.90
N GLY A 330 8.95 7.19 -4.14
CA GLY A 330 7.74 6.59 -4.67
C GLY A 330 7.49 5.18 -4.14
N GLY A 331 6.28 4.71 -4.37
CA GLY A 331 5.83 3.37 -3.97
C GLY A 331 4.34 3.24 -4.17
N TYR A 332 3.75 2.18 -3.64
CA TYR A 332 2.31 1.97 -3.77
C TYR A 332 1.45 2.85 -2.83
N HIS A 333 2.07 3.67 -2.00
CA HIS A 333 1.40 4.71 -1.18
C HIS A 333 1.01 5.96 -1.99
N LEU A 334 0.90 5.83 -3.30
CA LEU A 334 0.43 6.84 -4.25
C LEU A 334 -0.98 6.49 -4.76
N VAL A 335 -1.63 7.46 -5.39
CA VAL A 335 -2.93 7.28 -6.03
C VAL A 335 -2.73 6.94 -7.50
N TRP A 336 -3.25 5.77 -7.93
CA TRP A 336 -3.56 5.44 -9.31
C TRP A 336 -5.06 5.54 -9.50
N THR A 337 -5.50 6.22 -10.54
CA THR A 337 -6.93 6.42 -10.81
C THR A 337 -7.67 5.09 -10.99
N ARG A 338 -7.06 4.12 -11.64
CA ARG A 338 -7.58 2.76 -11.82
C ARG A 338 -7.84 2.06 -10.50
N ASP A 339 -6.83 2.05 -9.61
CA ASP A 339 -6.90 1.38 -8.31
C ASP A 339 -7.95 2.02 -7.41
N LEU A 340 -7.96 3.36 -7.35
CA LEU A 340 -8.93 4.14 -6.60
C LEU A 340 -10.36 3.83 -7.07
N VAL A 341 -10.63 3.82 -8.40
CA VAL A 341 -11.97 3.56 -8.92
C VAL A 341 -12.40 2.11 -8.69
N ASN A 342 -11.49 1.13 -8.78
CA ASN A 342 -11.80 -0.25 -8.46
C ASN A 342 -12.19 -0.40 -6.98
N ALA A 343 -11.43 0.20 -6.06
CA ALA A 343 -11.74 0.22 -4.64
C ALA A 343 -13.09 0.91 -4.36
N ALA A 344 -13.32 2.10 -4.93
CA ALA A 344 -14.57 2.83 -4.82
C ALA A 344 -15.76 2.04 -5.37
N THR A 345 -15.59 1.34 -6.50
CA THR A 345 -16.63 0.49 -7.09
C THR A 345 -16.99 -0.70 -6.18
N ALA A 346 -15.99 -1.34 -5.58
CA ALA A 346 -16.21 -2.42 -4.63
C ALA A 346 -16.96 -1.92 -3.38
N LEU A 347 -16.62 -0.74 -2.86
CA LEU A 347 -17.35 -0.10 -1.76
C LEU A 347 -18.79 0.24 -2.14
N LEU A 348 -19.04 0.74 -3.35
CA LEU A 348 -20.38 1.00 -3.85
C LEU A 348 -21.21 -0.30 -3.93
N ALA A 349 -20.61 -1.39 -4.39
CA ALA A 349 -21.28 -2.69 -4.51
C ALA A 349 -21.71 -3.26 -3.14
N VAL A 350 -21.03 -2.90 -2.05
CA VAL A 350 -21.40 -3.30 -0.68
C VAL A 350 -22.31 -2.29 0.02
N GLY A 351 -22.78 -1.27 -0.70
CA GLY A 351 -23.77 -0.29 -0.20
C GLY A 351 -23.16 0.96 0.44
N ASP A 352 -21.84 1.15 0.40
CA ASP A 352 -21.24 2.44 0.74
C ASP A 352 -21.34 3.39 -0.45
N THR A 353 -22.11 4.45 -0.31
CA THR A 353 -22.26 5.48 -1.35
C THR A 353 -21.40 6.72 -1.05
N ALA A 354 -21.00 6.90 0.19
CA ALA A 354 -20.33 8.13 0.64
C ALA A 354 -18.85 8.16 0.22
N THR A 355 -18.11 7.08 0.44
CA THR A 355 -16.70 6.99 0.05
C THR A 355 -16.52 7.04 -1.47
N PRO A 356 -17.30 6.28 -2.31
CA PRO A 356 -17.22 6.39 -3.76
C PRO A 356 -17.55 7.78 -4.30
N LEU A 357 -18.51 8.50 -3.69
CA LEU A 357 -18.80 9.87 -4.07
C LEU A 357 -17.64 10.82 -3.77
N ARG A 358 -17.02 10.71 -2.58
CA ARG A 358 -15.82 11.49 -2.25
C ARG A 358 -14.69 11.21 -3.22
N ALA A 359 -14.49 9.93 -3.57
CA ALA A 359 -13.48 9.50 -4.54
C ALA A 359 -13.71 10.13 -5.92
N LEU A 360 -14.95 10.15 -6.41
CA LEU A 360 -15.30 10.82 -7.67
C LEU A 360 -15.04 12.33 -7.60
N ILE A 361 -15.41 13.00 -6.50
CA ILE A 361 -15.18 14.44 -6.31
C ILE A 361 -13.67 14.72 -6.27
N TYR A 362 -12.90 13.90 -5.57
CA TYR A 362 -11.44 14.01 -5.53
C TYR A 362 -10.83 13.88 -6.94
N LEU A 363 -11.24 12.90 -7.74
CA LEU A 363 -10.80 12.75 -9.12
C LEU A 363 -11.22 13.94 -10.00
N ALA A 364 -12.42 14.50 -9.82
CA ALA A 364 -12.86 15.67 -10.57
C ALA A 364 -11.97 16.90 -10.32
N ILE A 365 -11.44 17.03 -9.09
CA ILE A 365 -10.54 18.14 -8.71
C ILE A 365 -9.11 17.89 -9.22
N THR A 366 -8.64 16.65 -9.28
CA THR A 366 -7.29 16.29 -9.75
C THR A 366 -7.20 16.12 -11.27
N GLN A 367 -8.33 16.17 -11.99
CA GLN A 367 -8.36 16.07 -13.45
C GLN A 367 -7.56 17.21 -14.10
N ARG A 368 -6.73 16.88 -15.07
CA ARG A 368 -5.96 17.83 -15.87
C ARG A 368 -6.91 18.73 -16.72
N GLU A 369 -6.44 19.91 -17.10
CA GLU A 369 -7.20 20.83 -17.93
C GLU A 369 -7.58 20.25 -19.30
N ASP A 370 -6.72 19.37 -19.87
CA ASP A 370 -6.96 18.68 -21.14
C ASP A 370 -7.96 17.51 -21.03
N GLY A 371 -8.38 17.16 -19.80
CA GLY A 371 -9.33 16.09 -19.51
C GLY A 371 -8.68 14.75 -19.14
N GLY A 372 -7.36 14.65 -19.22
CA GLY A 372 -6.61 13.46 -18.83
C GLY A 372 -6.31 13.38 -17.33
N PHE A 373 -5.61 12.32 -16.95
CA PHE A 373 -5.05 12.10 -15.62
C PHE A 373 -3.57 11.75 -15.75
N TYR A 374 -2.79 12.02 -14.70
CA TYR A 374 -1.43 11.52 -14.61
C TYR A 374 -1.45 10.04 -14.25
N GLN A 375 -0.38 9.31 -14.60
CA GLN A 375 -0.23 7.90 -14.28
C GLN A 375 -0.43 7.63 -12.78
N ASN A 376 0.25 8.40 -11.92
CA ASN A 376 0.03 8.40 -10.48
C ASN A 376 0.38 9.75 -9.86
N PHE A 377 -0.08 9.98 -8.64
CA PHE A 377 0.13 11.24 -7.95
C PHE A 377 0.04 11.05 -6.43
N TRP A 378 0.64 12.01 -5.70
CA TRP A 378 0.49 12.14 -4.26
C TRP A 378 -0.96 12.47 -3.92
N ILE A 379 -1.38 12.21 -2.68
CA ILE A 379 -2.76 12.48 -2.26
C ILE A 379 -3.17 13.96 -2.38
N ASP A 380 -2.22 14.88 -2.45
CA ASP A 380 -2.47 16.32 -2.70
C ASP A 380 -2.66 16.66 -4.19
N GLY A 381 -2.60 15.66 -5.07
CA GLY A 381 -2.78 15.81 -6.52
C GLY A 381 -1.52 16.13 -7.30
N ARG A 382 -0.36 16.32 -6.65
CA ARG A 382 0.92 16.53 -7.35
C ARG A 382 1.34 15.25 -8.08
N PRO A 383 1.66 15.31 -9.38
CA PRO A 383 2.08 14.10 -10.10
C PRO A 383 3.41 13.56 -9.55
N PHE A 384 3.53 12.23 -9.49
CA PHE A 384 4.79 11.54 -9.28
C PHE A 384 5.34 11.06 -10.62
N TRP A 385 4.57 10.25 -11.36
CA TRP A 385 4.85 9.92 -12.76
C TRP A 385 3.84 10.59 -13.69
N THR A 386 4.34 11.16 -14.76
CA THR A 386 3.54 11.97 -15.71
C THR A 386 3.10 11.19 -16.94
N GLY A 387 3.36 9.89 -17.01
CA GLY A 387 2.86 9.00 -18.06
C GLY A 387 1.34 9.06 -18.17
N VAL A 388 0.80 8.58 -19.28
CA VAL A 388 -0.65 8.55 -19.52
C VAL A 388 -1.05 7.14 -19.88
N GLN A 389 -2.04 6.65 -19.14
CA GLN A 389 -2.74 5.39 -19.41
C GLN A 389 -4.19 5.73 -19.74
N LEU A 390 -4.67 5.32 -20.92
CA LEU A 390 -6.02 5.68 -21.35
C LEU A 390 -7.12 4.99 -20.52
N ASP A 391 -6.84 3.81 -19.94
CA ASP A 391 -7.75 3.17 -19.00
C ASP A 391 -7.97 4.02 -17.74
N GLU A 392 -6.96 4.71 -17.24
CA GLU A 392 -7.10 5.60 -16.08
C GLU A 392 -7.95 6.83 -16.37
N VAL A 393 -8.05 7.24 -17.63
CA VAL A 393 -8.99 8.29 -18.06
C VAL A 393 -10.43 7.73 -18.16
N SER A 394 -10.56 6.44 -18.47
CA SER A 394 -11.84 5.75 -18.60
C SER A 394 -12.53 5.47 -17.25
N PHE A 395 -11.78 5.09 -16.24
CA PHE A 395 -12.31 4.65 -14.95
C PHE A 395 -13.15 5.72 -14.22
N PRO A 396 -12.78 7.01 -14.17
CA PRO A 396 -13.61 8.07 -13.57
C PRO A 396 -14.97 8.22 -14.23
N ILE A 397 -15.05 8.09 -15.55
CA ILE A 397 -16.33 8.12 -16.30
C ILE A 397 -17.24 6.99 -15.84
N MET A 398 -16.69 5.77 -15.73
CA MET A 398 -17.45 4.61 -15.29
C MET A 398 -17.90 4.72 -13.82
N LEU A 399 -17.06 5.30 -12.93
CA LEU A 399 -17.46 5.55 -11.55
C LEU A 399 -18.60 6.57 -11.46
N ALA A 400 -18.53 7.67 -12.21
CA ALA A 400 -19.59 8.66 -12.30
C ALA A 400 -20.91 8.03 -12.76
N TRP A 401 -20.85 7.20 -13.80
CA TRP A 401 -22.02 6.49 -14.32
C TRP A 401 -22.62 5.51 -13.29
N ARG A 402 -21.79 4.72 -12.58
CA ARG A 402 -22.24 3.80 -11.53
C ARG A 402 -22.93 4.53 -10.37
N LEU A 403 -22.36 5.64 -9.91
CA LEU A 403 -22.96 6.49 -8.88
C LEU A 403 -24.27 7.12 -9.34
N TRP A 404 -24.33 7.59 -10.58
CA TRP A 404 -25.57 8.08 -11.17
C TRP A 404 -26.67 7.00 -11.23
N LYS A 405 -26.37 5.82 -11.75
CA LYS A 405 -27.32 4.69 -11.80
C LYS A 405 -27.76 4.22 -10.40
N ALA A 406 -26.89 4.34 -9.41
CA ALA A 406 -27.22 4.06 -8.01
C ALA A 406 -27.96 5.21 -7.30
N ASN A 407 -28.25 6.32 -7.98
CA ASN A 407 -28.82 7.55 -7.39
C ASN A 407 -27.98 8.07 -6.19
N ALA A 408 -26.64 7.99 -6.30
CA ALA A 408 -25.68 8.27 -5.24
C ALA A 408 -24.80 9.51 -5.49
N LEU A 409 -25.11 10.33 -6.50
CA LEU A 409 -24.37 11.57 -6.78
C LEU A 409 -24.76 12.72 -5.84
N GLY A 410 -25.90 12.64 -5.15
CA GLY A 410 -26.41 13.76 -4.34
C GLY A 410 -26.62 15.02 -5.20
N ASN A 411 -26.02 16.13 -4.78
CA ASN A 411 -26.03 17.40 -5.52
C ASN A 411 -24.80 17.61 -6.41
N PHE A 412 -23.91 16.61 -6.51
CA PHE A 412 -22.71 16.71 -7.34
C PHE A 412 -23.03 16.32 -8.79
N ASP A 413 -22.72 17.21 -9.73
CA ASP A 413 -22.84 16.94 -11.16
C ASP A 413 -21.44 16.73 -11.78
N PRO A 414 -21.07 15.52 -12.16
CA PRO A 414 -19.79 15.21 -12.78
C PRO A 414 -19.71 15.49 -14.27
N TYR A 415 -20.75 16.12 -14.89
CA TYR A 415 -20.87 16.27 -16.33
C TYR A 415 -19.62 16.84 -17.00
N VAL A 416 -19.06 17.92 -16.47
CA VAL A 416 -17.86 18.57 -17.04
C VAL A 416 -16.66 17.64 -17.01
N THR A 417 -16.46 16.89 -15.91
CA THR A 417 -15.38 15.90 -15.76
C THR A 417 -15.55 14.78 -16.79
N VAL A 418 -16.75 14.25 -16.93
CA VAL A 418 -17.08 13.16 -17.88
C VAL A 418 -16.83 13.60 -19.32
N VAL A 419 -17.32 14.79 -19.72
CA VAL A 419 -17.15 15.28 -21.09
C VAL A 419 -15.69 15.56 -21.43
N ARG A 420 -14.93 16.13 -20.50
CA ARG A 420 -13.49 16.38 -20.70
C ARG A 420 -12.72 15.06 -20.86
N ALA A 421 -12.96 14.08 -19.99
CA ALA A 421 -12.33 12.76 -20.08
C ALA A 421 -12.71 12.05 -21.39
N CYS A 422 -13.99 12.08 -21.77
CA CYS A 422 -14.47 11.54 -23.04
C CYS A 422 -13.75 12.17 -24.25
N GLY A 423 -13.65 13.51 -24.27
CA GLY A 423 -12.90 14.24 -25.30
C GLY A 423 -11.43 13.89 -25.34
N TYR A 424 -10.81 13.62 -24.20
CA TYR A 424 -9.42 13.16 -24.11
C TYR A 424 -9.26 11.78 -24.75
N LEU A 425 -10.10 10.81 -24.40
CA LEU A 425 -10.08 9.45 -24.98
C LEU A 425 -10.21 9.46 -26.51
N ILE A 426 -11.06 10.34 -27.05
CA ILE A 426 -11.27 10.47 -28.50
C ILE A 426 -10.04 11.07 -29.20
N ARG A 427 -9.37 12.06 -28.58
CA ARG A 427 -8.21 12.71 -29.17
C ARG A 427 -6.95 11.88 -29.13
N GLU A 428 -6.70 11.24 -27.97
CA GLU A 428 -5.42 10.55 -27.68
C GLU A 428 -5.45 9.07 -28.02
N GLY A 429 -6.66 8.48 -28.11
CA GLY A 429 -6.85 7.08 -28.48
C GLY A 429 -6.76 6.86 -30.01
N PRO A 430 -6.87 5.59 -30.44
CA PRO A 430 -7.15 4.37 -29.65
C PRO A 430 -5.92 3.68 -29.05
N ALA A 431 -4.70 3.96 -29.55
CA ALA A 431 -3.45 3.42 -28.99
C ALA A 431 -3.12 4.14 -27.66
N THR A 432 -2.85 3.38 -26.61
CA THR A 432 -2.44 3.97 -25.34
C THR A 432 -0.95 4.28 -25.33
N PRO A 433 -0.52 5.46 -24.81
CA PRO A 433 0.89 5.75 -24.61
C PRO A 433 1.58 4.79 -23.65
N GLN A 434 0.82 4.22 -22.70
CA GLN A 434 1.27 3.22 -21.75
C GLN A 434 0.09 2.32 -21.38
N GLU A 435 0.28 1.00 -21.36
CA GLU A 435 -0.76 0.06 -20.94
C GLU A 435 -0.71 -0.18 -19.41
N ARG A 436 -1.68 -0.93 -18.87
CA ARG A 436 -1.87 -1.16 -17.43
C ARG A 436 -0.64 -1.66 -16.65
N TRP A 437 0.34 -2.28 -17.31
CA TRP A 437 1.58 -2.75 -16.68
C TRP A 437 2.69 -1.71 -16.69
N GLU A 438 2.42 -0.52 -17.25
CA GLU A 438 3.30 0.65 -17.21
C GLU A 438 4.60 0.52 -18.03
N GLU A 439 4.57 -0.33 -19.07
CA GLU A 439 5.80 -0.70 -19.79
C GLU A 439 5.74 -0.44 -21.30
N ALA A 440 4.59 -0.57 -21.94
CA ALA A 440 4.50 -0.55 -23.40
C ALA A 440 3.38 0.34 -23.92
N ALA A 441 3.61 0.95 -25.08
CA ALA A 441 2.63 1.71 -25.85
C ALA A 441 2.01 0.84 -26.97
N GLY A 442 0.74 1.08 -27.28
CA GLY A 442 0.06 0.37 -28.37
C GLY A 442 -1.42 0.08 -28.15
N TYR A 443 -1.92 -0.91 -28.86
CA TYR A 443 -3.29 -1.38 -28.77
C TYR A 443 -3.36 -2.54 -27.76
N SER A 444 -3.88 -2.26 -26.57
CA SER A 444 -4.10 -3.27 -25.53
C SER A 444 -5.57 -3.64 -25.44
N PRO A 445 -5.94 -4.95 -25.41
CA PRO A 445 -7.33 -5.36 -25.29
C PRO A 445 -7.98 -4.86 -23.99
N SER A 446 -7.23 -4.77 -22.89
CA SER A 446 -7.76 -4.24 -21.61
C SER A 446 -8.07 -2.74 -21.69
N THR A 447 -7.17 -1.95 -22.30
CA THR A 447 -7.38 -0.51 -22.47
C THR A 447 -8.53 -0.22 -23.43
N LEU A 448 -8.61 -0.94 -24.56
CA LEU A 448 -9.72 -0.80 -25.49
C LEU A 448 -11.07 -1.15 -24.82
N ALA A 449 -11.10 -2.21 -24.00
CA ALA A 449 -12.30 -2.59 -23.27
C ALA A 449 -12.78 -1.47 -22.32
N SER A 450 -11.87 -0.89 -21.53
CA SER A 450 -12.20 0.21 -20.63
C SER A 450 -12.63 1.48 -21.39
N ASN A 451 -11.97 1.80 -22.51
CA ASN A 451 -12.33 2.95 -23.32
C ASN A 451 -13.73 2.81 -23.94
N ILE A 452 -14.06 1.64 -24.53
CA ILE A 452 -15.39 1.37 -25.08
C ILE A 452 -16.46 1.51 -24.00
N ALA A 453 -16.26 0.89 -22.83
CA ALA A 453 -17.20 0.95 -21.72
C ALA A 453 -17.41 2.39 -21.23
N ALA A 454 -16.31 3.15 -21.07
CA ALA A 454 -16.36 4.53 -20.64
C ALA A 454 -17.08 5.45 -21.66
N LEU A 455 -16.84 5.27 -22.96
CA LEU A 455 -17.49 6.03 -24.00
C LEU A 455 -19.02 5.79 -24.02
N ILE A 456 -19.47 4.55 -23.84
CA ILE A 456 -20.91 4.25 -23.73
C ILE A 456 -21.51 4.90 -22.47
N CYS A 457 -20.81 4.84 -21.32
CA CYS A 457 -21.23 5.53 -20.09
C CYS A 457 -21.30 7.06 -20.30
N ALA A 458 -20.30 7.64 -20.96
CA ALA A 458 -20.27 9.06 -21.28
C ALA A 458 -21.42 9.47 -22.20
N ALA A 459 -21.70 8.68 -23.24
CA ALA A 459 -22.80 8.94 -24.18
C ALA A 459 -24.16 9.01 -23.45
N GLU A 460 -24.42 8.11 -22.49
CA GLU A 460 -25.65 8.17 -21.69
C GLU A 460 -25.73 9.45 -20.84
N PHE A 461 -24.60 9.89 -20.24
CA PHE A 461 -24.53 11.16 -19.50
C PHE A 461 -24.81 12.36 -20.39
N ILE A 462 -24.17 12.43 -21.56
CA ILE A 462 -24.30 13.50 -22.53
C ILE A 462 -25.74 13.59 -23.03
N GLU A 463 -26.35 12.45 -23.35
CA GLU A 463 -27.75 12.38 -23.79
C GLU A 463 -28.73 12.84 -22.69
N ALA A 464 -28.49 12.44 -21.44
CA ALA A 464 -29.29 12.85 -20.29
C ALA A 464 -29.24 14.37 -20.04
N HIS A 465 -28.15 15.04 -20.44
CA HIS A 465 -28.00 16.50 -20.42
C HIS A 465 -28.52 17.19 -21.69
N GLY A 466 -29.15 16.46 -22.60
CA GLY A 466 -29.86 16.99 -23.77
C GLY A 466 -29.04 17.11 -25.07
N ASP A 467 -27.74 16.79 -25.06
CA ASP A 467 -26.90 16.83 -26.25
C ASP A 467 -26.89 15.46 -26.97
N LYS A 468 -27.95 15.23 -27.74
CA LYS A 468 -28.09 13.99 -28.51
C LYS A 468 -27.05 13.84 -29.62
N GLY A 469 -26.66 14.94 -30.27
CA GLY A 469 -25.69 14.87 -31.39
C GLY A 469 -24.31 14.41 -30.92
N SER A 470 -23.81 14.97 -29.83
CA SER A 470 -22.55 14.50 -29.23
C SER A 470 -22.65 13.06 -28.71
N ALA A 471 -23.80 12.69 -28.10
CA ALA A 471 -24.00 11.31 -27.63
C ALA A 471 -23.98 10.29 -28.76
N GLU A 472 -24.63 10.59 -29.92
CA GLU A 472 -24.59 9.74 -31.11
C GLU A 472 -23.16 9.58 -31.68
N PHE A 473 -22.40 10.68 -31.75
CA PHE A 473 -21.00 10.64 -32.18
C PHE A 473 -20.14 9.78 -31.26
N VAL A 474 -20.26 9.92 -29.95
CA VAL A 474 -19.50 9.14 -28.96
C VAL A 474 -19.84 7.64 -29.08
N ARG A 475 -21.11 7.28 -29.27
CA ARG A 475 -21.51 5.88 -29.51
C ARG A 475 -20.92 5.34 -30.82
N ALA A 476 -20.99 6.10 -31.90
CA ALA A 476 -20.38 5.69 -33.17
C ALA A 476 -18.87 5.46 -33.06
N TYR A 477 -18.18 6.27 -32.26
CA TYR A 477 -16.77 6.06 -32.00
C TYR A 477 -16.51 4.81 -31.12
N ALA A 478 -17.35 4.54 -30.13
CA ALA A 478 -17.28 3.31 -29.35
C ALA A 478 -17.51 2.05 -30.22
N ASP A 479 -18.49 2.10 -31.15
CA ASP A 479 -18.77 1.02 -32.12
C ASP A 479 -17.56 0.83 -33.06
N PHE A 480 -16.92 1.92 -33.50
CA PHE A 480 -15.70 1.84 -34.29
C PHE A 480 -14.58 1.11 -33.51
N LEU A 481 -14.33 1.45 -32.26
CA LEU A 481 -13.33 0.77 -31.44
C LEU A 481 -13.68 -0.71 -31.27
N GLU A 482 -14.94 -1.01 -30.95
CA GLU A 482 -15.44 -2.38 -30.73
C GLU A 482 -15.21 -3.27 -31.96
N SER A 483 -15.48 -2.75 -33.15
CA SER A 483 -15.32 -3.48 -34.43
C SER A 483 -13.85 -3.74 -34.80
N HIS A 484 -12.89 -3.07 -34.14
CA HIS A 484 -11.46 -3.20 -34.43
C HIS A 484 -10.67 -3.95 -33.33
N VAL A 485 -11.30 -4.30 -32.19
CA VAL A 485 -10.60 -4.95 -31.08
C VAL A 485 -9.78 -6.15 -31.54
N GLU A 486 -10.41 -7.11 -32.22
CA GLU A 486 -9.73 -8.33 -32.65
C GLU A 486 -8.71 -8.06 -33.77
N LYS A 487 -8.98 -7.11 -34.66
CA LYS A 487 -8.05 -6.73 -35.73
C LYS A 487 -6.72 -6.24 -35.15
N TRP A 488 -6.78 -5.48 -34.04
CA TRP A 488 -5.59 -4.87 -33.44
C TRP A 488 -4.92 -5.74 -32.39
N THR A 489 -5.64 -6.70 -31.77
CA THR A 489 -5.14 -7.35 -30.55
C THR A 489 -5.17 -8.89 -30.60
N VAL A 490 -5.52 -9.48 -31.74
CA VAL A 490 -5.57 -10.94 -31.90
C VAL A 490 -4.57 -11.42 -32.92
N THR A 491 -3.68 -12.31 -32.51
CA THR A 491 -2.82 -13.04 -33.45
C THR A 491 -3.57 -14.21 -34.10
N ASN A 492 -3.20 -14.52 -35.34
CA ASN A 492 -3.55 -15.75 -36.05
C ASN A 492 -2.37 -16.71 -36.21
N HIS A 493 -1.18 -16.30 -35.73
CA HIS A 493 0.09 -17.02 -35.83
C HIS A 493 0.60 -17.46 -34.46
N GLY A 494 -0.29 -17.71 -33.49
CA GLY A 494 0.07 -18.16 -32.16
C GLY A 494 0.79 -19.51 -32.16
N THR A 495 1.87 -19.61 -31.37
CA THR A 495 2.72 -20.81 -31.25
C THR A 495 2.87 -21.29 -29.80
N LEU A 496 2.29 -20.59 -28.83
CA LEU A 496 2.45 -20.86 -27.40
C LEU A 496 1.81 -22.19 -26.96
N VAL A 497 0.67 -22.55 -27.57
CA VAL A 497 -0.03 -23.79 -27.27
C VAL A 497 -0.34 -24.53 -28.59
N PRO A 498 0.06 -25.80 -28.73
CA PRO A 498 -0.25 -26.58 -29.92
C PRO A 498 -1.76 -26.61 -30.22
N GLY A 499 -2.14 -26.30 -31.47
CA GLY A 499 -3.54 -26.28 -31.91
C GLY A 499 -4.31 -25.00 -31.65
N ILE A 500 -3.71 -24.00 -30.95
CA ILE A 500 -4.33 -22.68 -30.75
C ILE A 500 -3.48 -21.63 -31.46
N ALA A 501 -3.79 -21.33 -32.70
CA ALA A 501 -3.11 -20.31 -33.48
C ALA A 501 -3.72 -18.91 -33.30
N ARG A 502 -4.98 -18.84 -32.85
CA ARG A 502 -5.73 -17.59 -32.72
C ARG A 502 -6.02 -17.29 -31.25
N HIS A 503 -5.45 -16.20 -30.73
CA HIS A 503 -5.67 -15.76 -29.36
C HIS A 503 -5.35 -14.28 -29.19
N TYR A 504 -5.85 -13.64 -28.12
CA TYR A 504 -5.47 -12.28 -27.73
C TYR A 504 -4.00 -12.25 -27.31
N ILE A 505 -3.31 -11.14 -27.63
CA ILE A 505 -1.95 -10.80 -27.19
C ILE A 505 -2.02 -9.72 -26.13
N ARG A 506 -0.94 -9.54 -25.34
CA ARG A 506 -0.84 -8.51 -24.30
C ARG A 506 -1.07 -7.11 -24.88
N ILE A 507 -0.33 -6.76 -25.90
CA ILE A 507 -0.39 -5.47 -26.58
C ILE A 507 0.19 -5.59 -27.98
N ASN A 508 -0.43 -4.95 -28.94
CA ASN A 508 0.15 -4.72 -30.25
C ASN A 508 0.88 -3.39 -30.23
N PRO A 509 2.23 -3.37 -30.31
CA PRO A 509 3.01 -2.13 -30.18
C PRO A 509 2.68 -1.17 -31.33
N ALA A 510 2.39 0.08 -30.97
CA ALA A 510 2.21 1.18 -31.91
C ALA A 510 3.07 2.36 -31.45
N ASN A 511 3.76 2.99 -32.38
CA ASN A 511 4.63 4.13 -32.06
C ASN A 511 3.78 5.41 -32.00
N SER A 512 3.11 5.63 -30.86
CA SER A 512 2.24 6.78 -30.63
C SER A 512 2.99 8.14 -30.75
N ALA A 513 4.31 8.14 -30.52
CA ALA A 513 5.14 9.35 -30.59
C ALA A 513 5.41 9.83 -32.01
N GLN A 514 5.26 8.98 -33.02
CA GLN A 514 5.53 9.34 -34.43
C GLN A 514 4.25 9.65 -35.24
N GLY A 515 3.07 9.66 -34.58
CA GLY A 515 1.81 9.94 -35.27
C GLY A 515 1.38 8.85 -36.25
N ASP A 516 2.10 7.75 -36.33
CA ASP A 516 1.76 6.59 -37.14
C ASP A 516 0.68 5.78 -36.40
N ARG A 517 -0.57 6.12 -36.73
CA ARG A 517 -1.77 5.41 -36.28
C ARG A 517 -2.13 4.29 -37.26
N GLY A 518 -1.12 3.71 -37.90
CA GLY A 518 -1.29 2.67 -38.91
C GLY A 518 -1.91 1.39 -38.34
N ASP A 519 -2.51 0.63 -39.24
CA ASP A 519 -3.01 -0.72 -39.00
C ASP A 519 -1.83 -1.70 -38.82
N GLU A 520 -1.14 -1.61 -37.70
CA GLU A 520 -0.06 -2.56 -37.41
C GLU A 520 -0.62 -3.96 -37.23
N ASP A 521 -0.02 -4.91 -37.93
CA ASP A 521 -0.43 -6.32 -37.84
C ASP A 521 0.04 -6.90 -36.48
N PRO A 522 -0.85 -7.39 -35.61
CA PRO A 522 -0.46 -8.01 -34.35
C PRO A 522 0.46 -9.22 -34.49
N ASN A 523 0.62 -9.74 -35.70
CA ASN A 523 1.52 -10.86 -35.98
C ASN A 523 2.97 -10.44 -36.25
N GLU A 524 3.25 -9.17 -36.53
CA GLU A 524 4.56 -8.67 -36.95
C GLU A 524 5.27 -7.79 -35.89
N GLY A 525 4.56 -7.34 -34.85
CA GLY A 525 5.11 -6.46 -33.82
C GLY A 525 6.19 -7.11 -32.95
N GLU A 526 7.12 -6.31 -32.43
CA GLU A 526 8.12 -6.71 -31.43
C GLU A 526 7.94 -5.91 -30.15
N LEU A 527 7.93 -6.60 -28.99
CA LEU A 527 7.89 -5.99 -27.67
C LEU A 527 9.25 -6.01 -26.99
N VAL A 528 9.60 -4.89 -26.38
CA VAL A 528 10.74 -4.73 -25.46
C VAL A 528 10.20 -4.87 -24.04
N LEU A 529 10.60 -5.93 -23.33
CA LEU A 529 10.20 -6.16 -21.95
C LEU A 529 11.17 -5.43 -20.99
N ALA A 530 10.63 -4.56 -20.14
CA ALA A 530 11.42 -3.66 -19.31
C ALA A 530 12.14 -4.38 -18.15
N ASN A 531 11.54 -5.42 -17.57
CA ASN A 531 11.97 -6.03 -16.31
C ASN A 531 12.80 -7.31 -16.56
N GLN A 532 13.90 -7.19 -17.30
CA GLN A 532 14.79 -8.29 -17.61
C GLN A 532 16.16 -8.09 -16.97
N ARG A 533 16.81 -9.19 -16.54
CA ARG A 533 18.18 -9.14 -16.02
C ARG A 533 19.15 -8.69 -17.10
N PRO A 534 20.19 -7.93 -16.75
CA PRO A 534 21.23 -7.58 -17.70
C PRO A 534 21.82 -8.83 -18.38
N GLY A 535 21.78 -8.89 -19.71
CA GLY A 535 22.26 -10.03 -20.51
C GLY A 535 21.18 -11.04 -20.88
N ASP A 536 20.00 -11.01 -20.29
CA ASP A 536 18.87 -11.86 -20.68
C ASP A 536 18.19 -11.32 -21.96
N ARG A 537 17.45 -12.20 -22.62
CA ARG A 537 16.62 -11.81 -23.75
C ARG A 537 15.50 -10.88 -23.28
N TYR A 538 15.41 -9.69 -23.90
CA TYR A 538 14.41 -8.67 -23.57
C TYR A 538 13.52 -8.28 -24.75
N ARG A 539 13.76 -8.82 -25.96
CA ARG A 539 12.97 -8.58 -27.17
C ARG A 539 12.25 -9.85 -27.60
N TYR A 540 10.95 -9.74 -27.78
CA TYR A 540 10.09 -10.86 -28.13
C TYR A 540 9.08 -10.44 -29.20
N PRO A 541 8.69 -11.35 -30.15
CA PRO A 541 7.53 -11.10 -31.01
C PRO A 541 6.28 -10.82 -30.16
N ALA A 542 5.54 -9.78 -30.50
CA ALA A 542 4.34 -9.38 -29.75
C ALA A 542 3.29 -10.49 -29.66
N ASN A 543 3.16 -11.31 -30.71
CA ASN A 543 2.25 -12.45 -30.76
C ASN A 543 2.64 -13.62 -29.81
N GLN A 544 3.79 -13.55 -29.16
CA GLN A 544 4.26 -14.50 -28.17
C GLN A 544 4.14 -13.98 -26.72
N ILE A 545 3.67 -12.74 -26.53
CA ILE A 545 3.49 -12.17 -25.18
C ILE A 545 1.99 -12.02 -24.91
N VAL A 546 1.53 -12.71 -23.86
CA VAL A 546 0.12 -12.74 -23.45
C VAL A 546 -0.05 -12.31 -22.00
N ASP A 547 -1.21 -11.74 -21.71
CA ASP A 547 -1.67 -11.41 -20.36
C ASP A 547 -3.18 -11.69 -20.25
N PRO A 548 -3.77 -11.65 -19.06
CA PRO A 548 -5.21 -11.84 -18.88
C PRO A 548 -6.05 -10.59 -19.21
N GLY A 549 -5.45 -9.51 -19.72
CA GLY A 549 -6.09 -8.22 -19.94
C GLY A 549 -7.34 -8.25 -20.85
N PHE A 550 -7.43 -9.20 -21.79
CA PHE A 550 -8.60 -9.39 -22.65
C PHE A 550 -9.88 -9.76 -21.87
N LEU A 551 -9.77 -10.25 -20.64
CA LEU A 551 -10.92 -10.55 -19.78
C LEU A 551 -11.74 -9.30 -19.41
N GLU A 552 -11.15 -8.11 -19.50
CA GLU A 552 -11.91 -6.85 -19.36
C GLU A 552 -13.01 -6.70 -20.43
N LEU A 553 -12.84 -7.30 -21.61
CA LEU A 553 -13.91 -7.36 -22.62
C LEU A 553 -15.14 -8.11 -22.11
N VAL A 554 -14.94 -9.18 -21.34
CA VAL A 554 -16.03 -9.94 -20.71
C VAL A 554 -16.58 -9.20 -19.50
N ARG A 555 -15.71 -8.65 -18.66
CA ARG A 555 -16.07 -7.89 -17.46
C ARG A 555 -16.98 -6.70 -17.78
N PHE A 556 -16.72 -5.99 -18.87
CA PHE A 556 -17.53 -4.85 -19.31
C PHE A 556 -18.67 -5.24 -20.26
N GLY A 557 -18.87 -6.53 -20.55
CA GLY A 557 -19.98 -7.03 -21.37
C GLY A 557 -19.83 -6.80 -22.88
N ILE A 558 -18.61 -6.48 -23.35
CA ILE A 558 -18.29 -6.29 -24.77
C ILE A 558 -18.21 -7.64 -25.50
N ARG A 559 -17.69 -8.65 -24.82
CA ARG A 559 -17.67 -10.05 -25.28
C ARG A 559 -18.38 -10.94 -24.25
N LYS A 560 -18.92 -12.05 -24.72
CA LYS A 560 -19.65 -13.00 -23.87
C LYS A 560 -18.68 -13.98 -23.22
N ALA A 561 -18.95 -14.38 -21.99
CA ALA A 561 -18.36 -15.58 -21.42
C ALA A 561 -18.73 -16.80 -22.30
N GLY A 562 -17.76 -17.68 -22.56
CA GLY A 562 -17.93 -18.81 -23.47
C GLY A 562 -17.75 -18.48 -24.97
N ASP A 563 -17.33 -17.24 -25.30
CA ASP A 563 -16.86 -16.93 -26.65
C ASP A 563 -15.66 -17.82 -27.00
N PRO A 564 -15.63 -18.51 -28.17
CA PRO A 564 -14.52 -19.41 -28.50
C PRO A 564 -13.12 -18.75 -28.45
N LEU A 565 -13.01 -17.50 -28.85
CA LEU A 565 -11.74 -16.78 -28.82
C LEU A 565 -11.30 -16.43 -27.39
N ILE A 566 -12.24 -16.08 -26.53
CA ILE A 566 -11.99 -15.87 -25.09
C ILE A 566 -11.53 -17.18 -24.45
N GLU A 567 -12.23 -18.29 -24.70
CA GLU A 567 -11.91 -19.63 -24.16
C GLU A 567 -10.54 -20.15 -24.63
N ASP A 568 -10.21 -19.96 -25.91
CA ASP A 568 -8.90 -20.34 -26.43
C ASP A 568 -7.76 -19.46 -25.88
N SER A 569 -8.02 -18.15 -25.73
CA SER A 569 -7.06 -17.25 -25.08
C SER A 569 -6.84 -17.59 -23.60
N LEU A 570 -7.89 -18.00 -22.87
CA LEU A 570 -7.76 -18.50 -21.49
C LEU A 570 -6.88 -19.75 -21.40
N LYS A 571 -7.04 -20.71 -22.34
CA LYS A 571 -6.17 -21.90 -22.39
C LYS A 571 -4.69 -21.52 -22.60
N VAL A 572 -4.44 -20.51 -23.44
CA VAL A 572 -3.07 -20.01 -23.65
C VAL A 572 -2.53 -19.36 -22.37
N VAL A 573 -3.30 -18.49 -21.73
CA VAL A 573 -2.93 -17.84 -20.46
C VAL A 573 -2.69 -18.89 -19.37
N ASP A 574 -3.58 -19.88 -19.22
CA ASP A 574 -3.40 -20.95 -18.22
C ASP A 574 -2.13 -21.77 -18.48
N ALA A 575 -1.82 -22.04 -19.75
CA ALA A 575 -0.64 -22.84 -20.09
C ALA A 575 0.69 -22.12 -19.77
N VAL A 576 0.75 -20.79 -19.89
CA VAL A 576 2.02 -20.05 -19.82
C VAL A 576 2.17 -19.14 -18.60
N LEU A 577 1.07 -18.75 -17.93
CA LEU A 577 1.11 -17.80 -16.81
C LEU A 577 0.73 -18.42 -15.47
N LYS A 578 -0.04 -19.54 -15.47
CA LYS A 578 -0.57 -20.13 -14.24
C LYS A 578 0.55 -20.70 -13.36
N VAL A 579 0.48 -20.39 -12.08
CA VAL A 579 1.37 -20.87 -11.02
C VAL A 579 0.53 -21.41 -9.87
N ASP A 580 0.74 -22.65 -9.48
CA ASP A 580 0.11 -23.22 -8.30
C ASP A 580 0.83 -22.76 -7.03
N THR A 581 0.08 -22.17 -6.10
CA THR A 581 0.60 -21.72 -4.80
C THR A 581 -0.09 -22.47 -3.67
N PRO A 582 0.49 -22.50 -2.44
CA PRO A 582 -0.17 -23.11 -1.27
C PRO A 582 -1.55 -22.50 -0.94
N LYS A 583 -1.87 -21.32 -1.49
CA LYS A 583 -3.15 -20.62 -1.29
C LYS A 583 -4.13 -20.75 -2.47
N GLY A 584 -3.74 -21.45 -3.52
CA GLY A 584 -4.50 -21.62 -4.75
C GLY A 584 -3.74 -21.14 -5.99
N PRO A 585 -4.34 -21.28 -7.18
CA PRO A 585 -3.69 -20.87 -8.41
C PRO A 585 -3.61 -19.34 -8.51
N CYS A 586 -2.48 -18.87 -9.02
CA CYS A 586 -2.21 -17.47 -9.37
C CYS A 586 -1.62 -17.41 -10.79
N TRP A 587 -1.62 -16.23 -11.40
CA TRP A 587 -1.07 -16.03 -12.75
C TRP A 587 -0.03 -14.90 -12.73
N LYS A 588 1.03 -15.04 -13.53
CA LYS A 588 1.97 -13.96 -13.78
C LYS A 588 1.28 -12.84 -14.55
N ARG A 589 1.76 -11.61 -14.44
CA ARG A 589 1.22 -10.46 -15.19
C ARG A 589 1.22 -10.75 -16.71
N TYR A 590 2.36 -11.23 -17.19
CA TYR A 590 2.58 -11.71 -18.56
C TYR A 590 3.75 -12.71 -18.57
N ASN A 591 3.91 -13.45 -19.65
CA ASN A 591 5.03 -14.39 -19.78
C ASN A 591 6.35 -13.62 -19.98
N HIS A 592 7.43 -14.15 -19.41
CA HIS A 592 8.75 -13.52 -19.31
C HIS A 592 8.80 -12.24 -18.46
N ASP A 593 7.79 -12.01 -17.62
CA ASP A 593 7.82 -10.91 -16.65
C ASP A 593 8.88 -11.15 -15.58
N GLY A 594 9.83 -10.24 -15.44
CA GLY A 594 10.87 -10.27 -14.41
C GLY A 594 10.56 -9.41 -13.18
N TYR A 595 9.40 -8.72 -13.15
CA TYR A 595 9.07 -7.84 -12.04
C TYR A 595 8.58 -8.62 -10.81
N GLY A 596 9.19 -8.37 -9.66
CA GLY A 596 8.70 -8.92 -8.41
C GLY A 596 9.78 -9.57 -7.55
N GLN A 597 9.42 -10.69 -6.88
CA GLN A 597 10.28 -11.38 -5.94
C GLN A 597 11.54 -11.95 -6.62
N ARG A 598 12.69 -11.79 -6.00
CA ARG A 598 13.96 -12.38 -6.45
C ARG A 598 14.04 -13.88 -6.18
N ASP A 599 15.04 -14.55 -6.76
CA ASP A 599 15.29 -15.98 -6.57
C ASP A 599 15.59 -16.36 -5.11
N ASP A 600 16.15 -15.42 -4.32
CA ASP A 600 16.38 -15.59 -2.89
C ASP A 600 15.08 -15.61 -2.06
N GLY A 601 13.95 -15.20 -2.66
CA GLY A 601 12.63 -15.13 -2.03
C GLY A 601 12.47 -14.03 -0.99
N GLU A 602 13.51 -13.25 -0.72
CA GLU A 602 13.55 -12.26 0.36
C GLU A 602 13.36 -10.83 -0.13
N SER A 603 13.85 -10.51 -1.31
CA SER A 603 13.79 -9.16 -1.86
C SER A 603 12.88 -9.06 -3.09
N PHE A 604 12.35 -7.86 -3.33
CA PHE A 604 11.50 -7.52 -4.44
C PHE A 604 12.24 -6.54 -5.35
N ASP A 605 12.32 -6.84 -6.65
CA ASP A 605 13.08 -6.03 -7.60
C ASP A 605 12.42 -6.02 -8.98
N ASN A 606 12.91 -5.15 -9.86
CA ASN A 606 12.57 -5.12 -11.28
C ASN A 606 13.16 -6.32 -12.06
N TRP A 607 14.00 -7.16 -11.41
CA TRP A 607 14.67 -8.31 -12.01
C TRP A 607 14.39 -9.61 -11.27
N GLY A 608 13.22 -9.71 -10.68
CA GLY A 608 12.77 -10.91 -10.01
C GLY A 608 12.39 -12.05 -10.96
N VAL A 609 11.68 -13.03 -10.45
CA VAL A 609 11.23 -14.22 -11.21
C VAL A 609 9.80 -14.07 -11.75
N GLY A 610 9.23 -12.87 -11.70
CA GLY A 610 7.83 -12.61 -12.02
C GLY A 610 6.89 -13.07 -10.89
N ARG A 611 6.23 -12.12 -10.25
CA ARG A 611 5.28 -12.42 -9.15
C ARG A 611 3.94 -12.89 -9.70
N PRO A 612 3.40 -14.03 -9.24
CA PRO A 612 2.04 -14.43 -9.60
C PRO A 612 1.01 -13.65 -8.78
N TRP A 613 -0.12 -13.34 -9.41
CA TRP A 613 -1.27 -12.64 -8.83
C TRP A 613 -2.53 -13.50 -8.94
N PRO A 614 -3.53 -13.33 -8.08
CA PRO A 614 -4.86 -13.89 -8.36
C PRO A 614 -5.37 -13.36 -9.72
N LEU A 615 -5.99 -14.20 -10.51
CA LEU A 615 -6.68 -13.75 -11.71
C LEU A 615 -7.89 -12.89 -11.27
N LEU A 616 -7.95 -11.67 -11.76
CA LEU A 616 -8.98 -10.70 -11.38
C LEU A 616 -10.25 -10.88 -12.18
#